data_20100d0ab67fb78337dd9d6f1c39cc14
#
_entry.id   20100d0ab67fb78337dd9d6f1c39cc14
#
_cell.length_a   1.000
_cell.length_b   1.000
_cell.length_c   1.000
_cell.angle_alpha   90.00
_cell.angle_beta   90.00
_cell.angle_gamma   90.00
#
_symmetry.space_group_name_H-M   'P 1'
#
loop_
_entity.id
_entity.type
_entity.pdbx_description
1 polymer ?
#
loop_
_entity_poly.entity_id
_entity_poly.type
_entity_poly.pdbx_seq_one_letter_code
_entity_poly.pdbx_strand_id
1 'polypeptide(L)'
;MADALASRLVAAGLAGGEETAKSELFARAFDALGPPTGDARAWWVPGRIEFLGKHTDYAGGRSLLCAADRGFAVVSVPRTTARIHVIDALTGKHVQAELSTELEAPSDHWSNYPLTVCRRLARNFQGSLRGLDLAFASDLPPAAGLSSSSALIVSTFLALADANDLATRPEYGDAIRHDEDLAAYLGAVENGSSFRGLAGGRGAGTLGGSQDHTAILCARPGGLVQYGFSPVRHERDVPWPKEHVLVVAVSGVVAAKGAGAQASYNRASATAAAALRFWREATGSSAPTLAAALAESPNVMAKLKRLAEGRGDLPVPLEALLARVQQLRDELDIVVAAGDALERGDLARLGTLVDMSQANAERLLGNQVPETVSLARGARELGAVAASAFGAGFGGSVYALVRESDAEQFRIRWTERYVSDFPARRDDASFFITRAGPPATQLLSRGGAESPS
;
A
#
# COMPACT_ATOMS: atom_id res chain seq x y z
N MET A 1 -6.51 -25.90 -13.87
CA MET A 1 -5.34 -25.05 -13.50
C MET A 1 -5.76 -23.97 -12.52
N ALA A 2 -6.75 -23.15 -12.83
CA ALA A 2 -7.21 -22.06 -11.93
C ALA A 2 -7.62 -22.55 -10.54
N ASP A 3 -8.38 -23.65 -10.42
CA ASP A 3 -8.76 -24.24 -9.13
C ASP A 3 -7.53 -24.69 -8.32
N ALA A 4 -6.52 -25.25 -8.97
CA ALA A 4 -5.29 -25.63 -8.29
C ALA A 4 -4.53 -24.43 -7.73
N LEU A 5 -4.56 -23.28 -8.43
CA LEU A 5 -3.96 -22.04 -7.94
C LEU A 5 -4.74 -21.47 -6.75
N ALA A 6 -6.08 -21.51 -6.80
CA ALA A 6 -6.92 -21.10 -5.68
C ALA A 6 -6.67 -21.95 -4.44
N SER A 7 -6.55 -23.28 -4.61
CA SER A 7 -6.20 -24.18 -3.50
C SER A 7 -4.80 -23.90 -2.91
N ARG A 8 -3.80 -23.60 -3.76
CA ARG A 8 -2.46 -23.18 -3.30
C ARG A 8 -2.52 -21.86 -2.54
N LEU A 9 -3.37 -20.93 -2.97
CA LEU A 9 -3.56 -19.66 -2.29
C LEU A 9 -4.18 -19.83 -0.89
N VAL A 10 -5.12 -20.77 -0.74
CA VAL A 10 -5.66 -21.16 0.57
C VAL A 10 -4.55 -21.77 1.44
N ALA A 11 -3.73 -22.65 0.88
CA ALA A 11 -2.57 -23.19 1.59
C ALA A 11 -1.55 -22.10 1.99
N ALA A 12 -1.47 -21.01 1.23
CA ALA A 12 -0.66 -19.83 1.56
C ALA A 12 -1.31 -18.91 2.62
N GLY A 13 -2.52 -19.22 3.10
CA GLY A 13 -3.19 -18.51 4.20
C GLY A 13 -4.37 -17.61 3.80
N LEU A 14 -4.90 -17.75 2.58
CA LEU A 14 -6.19 -17.14 2.26
C LEU A 14 -7.28 -17.81 3.10
N ALA A 15 -8.20 -17.02 3.64
CA ALA A 15 -9.35 -17.54 4.39
C ALA A 15 -10.21 -18.48 3.51
N GLY A 16 -10.68 -19.61 4.08
CA GLY A 16 -11.55 -20.54 3.36
C GLY A 16 -12.86 -19.90 2.92
N GLY A 17 -13.46 -20.46 1.86
CA GLY A 17 -14.71 -19.99 1.26
C GLY A 17 -14.53 -19.01 0.08
N GLU A 18 -13.31 -18.53 -0.18
CA GLU A 18 -13.01 -17.61 -1.29
C GLU A 18 -12.44 -18.33 -2.54
N GLU A 19 -12.22 -19.66 -2.49
CA GLU A 19 -11.54 -20.44 -3.54
C GLU A 19 -12.20 -20.27 -4.91
N THR A 20 -13.54 -20.37 -4.97
CA THR A 20 -14.26 -20.26 -6.25
C THR A 20 -14.08 -18.90 -6.88
N ALA A 21 -14.21 -17.82 -6.09
CA ALA A 21 -14.03 -16.46 -6.59
C ALA A 21 -12.59 -16.21 -7.07
N LYS A 22 -11.57 -16.73 -6.36
CA LYS A 22 -10.17 -16.60 -6.77
C LYS A 22 -9.86 -17.46 -8.00
N SER A 23 -10.44 -18.67 -8.10
CA SER A 23 -10.33 -19.50 -9.30
C SER A 23 -10.88 -18.79 -10.53
N GLU A 24 -12.03 -18.12 -10.44
CA GLU A 24 -12.60 -17.33 -11.53
C GLU A 24 -11.67 -16.19 -11.97
N LEU A 25 -11.00 -15.49 -11.04
CA LEU A 25 -10.03 -14.45 -11.39
C LEU A 25 -8.84 -15.03 -12.15
N PHE A 26 -8.27 -16.15 -11.71
CA PHE A 26 -7.18 -16.80 -12.44
C PHE A 26 -7.64 -17.29 -13.81
N ALA A 27 -8.85 -17.86 -13.93
CA ALA A 27 -9.39 -18.30 -15.21
C ALA A 27 -9.47 -17.13 -16.21
N ARG A 28 -10.00 -15.98 -15.79
CA ARG A 28 -10.05 -14.76 -16.64
C ARG A 28 -8.66 -14.28 -17.07
N ALA A 29 -7.67 -14.33 -16.16
CA ALA A 29 -6.31 -13.93 -16.51
C ALA A 29 -5.67 -14.89 -17.53
N PHE A 30 -5.90 -16.20 -17.41
CA PHE A 30 -5.48 -17.17 -18.41
C PHE A 30 -6.17 -16.97 -19.75
N ASP A 31 -7.49 -16.79 -19.76
CA ASP A 31 -8.27 -16.59 -20.99
C ASP A 31 -7.80 -15.36 -21.77
N ALA A 32 -7.42 -14.29 -21.07
CA ALA A 32 -6.92 -13.07 -21.68
C ALA A 32 -5.57 -13.24 -22.40
N LEU A 33 -4.75 -14.22 -22.00
CA LEU A 33 -3.48 -14.55 -22.66
C LEU A 33 -3.63 -15.60 -23.78
N GLY A 34 -4.78 -16.25 -23.86
CA GLY A 34 -5.02 -17.37 -24.78
C GLY A 34 -4.60 -18.72 -24.18
N PRO A 35 -4.54 -19.79 -25.00
CA PRO A 35 -4.23 -21.14 -24.51
C PRO A 35 -2.95 -21.16 -23.68
N PRO A 36 -2.96 -21.77 -22.47
CA PRO A 36 -1.80 -21.81 -21.59
C PRO A 36 -0.63 -22.53 -22.30
N THR A 37 0.51 -21.85 -22.36
CA THR A 37 1.77 -22.44 -22.77
C THR A 37 2.47 -23.05 -21.58
N GLY A 38 3.32 -24.03 -21.77
CA GLY A 38 4.09 -24.71 -20.69
C GLY A 38 5.00 -23.77 -19.88
N ASP A 39 5.18 -22.54 -20.35
CA ASP A 39 5.98 -21.51 -19.68
C ASP A 39 5.14 -20.48 -18.91
N ALA A 40 3.85 -20.72 -18.69
CA ALA A 40 3.01 -19.83 -17.89
C ALA A 40 3.44 -19.82 -16.41
N ARG A 41 3.36 -18.66 -15.79
CA ARG A 41 3.63 -18.42 -14.37
C ARG A 41 2.46 -17.68 -13.75
N ALA A 42 2.22 -17.87 -12.45
CA ALA A 42 1.12 -17.22 -11.77
C ALA A 42 1.50 -16.73 -10.37
N TRP A 43 0.96 -15.57 -10.01
CA TRP A 43 1.10 -14.96 -8.68
C TRP A 43 -0.25 -14.50 -8.17
N TRP A 44 -0.38 -14.53 -6.86
CA TRP A 44 -1.32 -13.71 -6.13
C TRP A 44 -0.61 -12.46 -5.63
N VAL A 45 -1.18 -11.28 -5.87
CA VAL A 45 -0.64 -10.01 -5.35
C VAL A 45 -1.77 -9.26 -4.66
N PRO A 46 -1.80 -9.22 -3.31
CA PRO A 46 -2.90 -8.62 -2.56
C PRO A 46 -2.91 -7.10 -2.64
N GLY A 47 -4.08 -6.52 -2.33
CA GLY A 47 -4.15 -5.16 -1.82
C GLY A 47 -3.65 -5.08 -0.38
N ARG A 48 -3.62 -3.86 0.19
CA ARG A 48 -3.17 -3.68 1.58
C ARG A 48 -4.15 -2.84 2.39
N ILE A 49 -4.13 -3.06 3.69
CA ILE A 49 -4.78 -2.20 4.67
C ILE A 49 -3.71 -1.61 5.59
N GLU A 50 -3.62 -0.29 5.61
CA GLU A 50 -2.91 0.46 6.64
C GLU A 50 -3.81 0.52 7.87
N PHE A 51 -3.59 -0.36 8.84
CA PHE A 51 -4.36 -0.36 10.07
C PHE A 51 -4.08 0.89 10.91
N LEU A 52 -2.80 1.25 11.05
CA LEU A 52 -2.31 2.49 11.65
C LEU A 52 -0.96 2.90 11.04
N GLY A 53 -0.57 4.14 11.19
CA GLY A 53 0.69 4.66 10.69
C GLY A 53 0.52 5.55 9.45
N LYS A 54 -0.53 6.41 9.48
CA LYS A 54 -0.88 7.29 8.37
C LYS A 54 0.25 8.24 8.01
N HIS A 55 0.74 8.11 6.75
CA HIS A 55 1.76 9.01 6.20
C HIS A 55 3.07 9.04 7.01
N THR A 56 3.45 7.92 7.64
CA THR A 56 4.67 7.84 8.48
C THR A 56 5.89 7.34 7.72
N ASP A 57 5.72 6.54 6.70
CA ASP A 57 6.75 5.80 5.99
C ASP A 57 7.83 6.69 5.36
N TYR A 58 7.45 7.69 4.57
CA TYR A 58 8.40 8.63 3.97
C TYR A 58 9.07 9.59 4.99
N ALA A 59 8.57 9.62 6.22
CA ALA A 59 9.14 10.38 7.33
C ALA A 59 9.99 9.53 8.28
N GLY A 60 10.20 8.24 7.97
CA GLY A 60 10.97 7.29 8.78
C GLY A 60 10.23 6.81 10.03
N GLY A 61 8.90 6.82 9.99
CA GLY A 61 8.05 6.39 11.10
C GLY A 61 7.77 4.89 11.11
N ARG A 62 6.62 4.52 11.68
CA ARG A 62 6.14 3.14 11.85
C ARG A 62 4.74 2.99 11.34
N SER A 63 4.38 1.76 10.96
CA SER A 63 3.01 1.40 10.61
C SER A 63 2.65 0.00 11.10
N LEU A 64 1.36 -0.20 11.32
CA LEU A 64 0.74 -1.49 11.59
C LEU A 64 -0.08 -1.87 10.36
N LEU A 65 0.27 -2.96 9.69
CA LEU A 65 -0.13 -3.27 8.33
C LEU A 65 -0.68 -4.71 8.21
N CYS A 66 -1.54 -4.96 7.23
CA CYS A 66 -1.84 -6.29 6.72
C CYS A 66 -2.09 -6.28 5.21
N ALA A 67 -1.91 -7.43 4.57
CA ALA A 67 -2.45 -7.68 3.25
C ALA A 67 -3.96 -7.91 3.35
N ALA A 68 -4.71 -7.49 2.34
CA ALA A 68 -6.12 -7.84 2.22
C ALA A 68 -6.27 -9.27 1.63
N ASP A 69 -7.41 -9.92 1.85
CA ASP A 69 -7.79 -11.16 1.16
C ASP A 69 -8.31 -10.91 -0.27
N ARG A 70 -8.20 -9.65 -0.74
CA ARG A 70 -8.50 -9.18 -2.08
C ARG A 70 -7.23 -8.71 -2.79
N GLY A 71 -7.15 -8.90 -4.10
CA GLY A 71 -5.94 -8.59 -4.83
C GLY A 71 -6.02 -8.87 -6.32
N PHE A 72 -4.87 -9.12 -6.89
CA PHE A 72 -4.66 -9.44 -8.28
C PHE A 72 -4.31 -10.92 -8.45
N ALA A 73 -5.09 -11.66 -9.25
CA ALA A 73 -4.68 -12.90 -9.87
C ALA A 73 -3.87 -12.53 -11.12
N VAL A 74 -2.58 -12.85 -11.12
CA VAL A 74 -1.62 -12.46 -12.17
C VAL A 74 -1.13 -13.70 -12.87
N VAL A 75 -1.16 -13.69 -14.20
CA VAL A 75 -0.59 -14.73 -15.06
C VAL A 75 0.37 -14.09 -16.04
N SER A 76 1.53 -14.68 -16.26
CA SER A 76 2.46 -14.19 -17.27
C SER A 76 3.09 -15.31 -18.10
N VAL A 77 3.49 -14.95 -19.33
CA VAL A 77 4.23 -15.80 -20.25
C VAL A 77 5.42 -15.00 -20.78
N PRO A 78 6.67 -15.44 -20.55
CA PRO A 78 7.86 -14.76 -21.06
C PRO A 78 7.90 -14.74 -22.60
N ARG A 79 8.45 -13.66 -23.13
CA ARG A 79 8.75 -13.50 -24.55
C ARG A 79 10.26 -13.65 -24.82
N THR A 80 10.61 -13.91 -26.07
CA THR A 80 12.01 -13.87 -26.52
C THR A 80 12.47 -12.45 -26.87
N THR A 81 11.53 -11.51 -27.05
CA THR A 81 11.79 -10.10 -27.36
C THR A 81 11.71 -9.23 -26.11
N ALA A 82 12.22 -8.01 -26.19
CA ALA A 82 12.11 -7.02 -25.10
C ALA A 82 10.74 -6.37 -24.96
N ARG A 83 9.70 -6.91 -25.60
CA ARG A 83 8.35 -6.32 -25.62
C ARG A 83 7.49 -6.82 -24.46
N ILE A 84 6.89 -5.90 -23.70
CA ILE A 84 5.88 -6.19 -22.71
C ILE A 84 4.47 -5.92 -23.26
N HIS A 85 3.51 -6.78 -22.89
CA HIS A 85 2.08 -6.57 -23.11
C HIS A 85 1.36 -6.85 -21.79
N VAL A 86 0.68 -5.84 -21.24
CA VAL A 86 -0.08 -5.95 -19.98
C VAL A 86 -1.56 -5.78 -20.27
N ILE A 87 -2.37 -6.73 -19.81
CA ILE A 87 -3.81 -6.81 -20.05
C ILE A 87 -4.56 -6.83 -18.72
N ASP A 88 -5.52 -5.91 -18.56
CA ASP A 88 -6.58 -6.03 -17.56
C ASP A 88 -7.66 -6.98 -18.10
N ALA A 89 -7.72 -8.19 -17.57
CA ALA A 89 -8.60 -9.24 -18.06
C ALA A 89 -10.09 -8.98 -17.79
N LEU A 90 -10.43 -8.08 -16.85
CA LEU A 90 -11.82 -7.73 -16.56
C LEU A 90 -12.37 -6.65 -17.49
N THR A 91 -11.52 -5.71 -17.89
CA THR A 91 -11.96 -4.56 -18.71
C THR A 91 -11.53 -4.66 -20.17
N GLY A 92 -10.62 -5.57 -20.51
CA GLY A 92 -9.99 -5.69 -21.84
C GLY A 92 -9.00 -4.55 -22.15
N LYS A 93 -8.78 -3.63 -21.23
CA LYS A 93 -7.78 -2.57 -21.42
C LYS A 93 -6.38 -3.18 -21.42
N HIS A 94 -5.53 -2.70 -22.32
CA HIS A 94 -4.16 -3.21 -22.41
C HIS A 94 -3.17 -2.12 -22.78
N VAL A 95 -1.89 -2.41 -22.55
CA VAL A 95 -0.76 -1.57 -22.97
C VAL A 95 0.37 -2.45 -23.49
N GLN A 96 1.03 -1.99 -24.54
CA GLN A 96 2.22 -2.62 -25.09
C GLN A 96 3.36 -1.60 -25.14
N ALA A 97 4.57 -2.05 -24.82
CA ALA A 97 5.75 -1.22 -24.87
C ALA A 97 7.01 -2.09 -25.06
N GLU A 98 8.11 -1.46 -25.42
CA GLU A 98 9.43 -2.06 -25.41
C GLU A 98 10.18 -1.67 -24.12
N LEU A 99 10.90 -2.60 -23.52
CA LEU A 99 11.70 -2.32 -22.31
C LEU A 99 12.83 -1.36 -22.69
N SER A 100 12.77 -0.13 -22.23
CA SER A 100 13.72 0.92 -22.56
C SER A 100 13.85 1.93 -21.42
N THR A 101 15.01 2.54 -21.28
CA THR A 101 15.26 3.65 -20.36
C THR A 101 14.50 4.91 -20.73
N GLU A 102 14.19 5.07 -22.01
CA GLU A 102 13.49 6.22 -22.59
C GLU A 102 11.97 6.03 -22.67
N LEU A 103 11.46 4.92 -22.13
CA LEU A 103 10.05 4.60 -22.14
C LEU A 103 9.23 5.70 -21.44
N GLU A 104 8.32 6.31 -22.20
CA GLU A 104 7.37 7.27 -21.63
C GLU A 104 6.13 6.56 -21.09
N ALA A 105 5.70 7.00 -19.90
CA ALA A 105 4.52 6.49 -19.23
C ALA A 105 3.53 7.65 -19.02
N PRO A 106 2.26 7.52 -19.45
CA PRO A 106 1.25 8.57 -19.27
C PRO A 106 0.89 8.72 -17.79
N SER A 107 0.91 9.96 -17.26
CA SER A 107 0.75 10.24 -15.83
C SER A 107 -0.63 9.88 -15.28
N ASP A 108 -1.68 9.98 -16.11
CA ASP A 108 -3.08 9.90 -15.68
C ASP A 108 -3.75 8.56 -16.04
N HIS A 109 -2.95 7.55 -16.40
CA HIS A 109 -3.44 6.27 -16.87
C HIS A 109 -2.87 5.12 -16.05
N TRP A 110 -3.65 4.06 -15.85
CA TRP A 110 -3.23 2.87 -15.09
C TRP A 110 -1.93 2.24 -15.62
N SER A 111 -1.66 2.36 -16.91
CA SER A 111 -0.43 1.86 -17.53
C SER A 111 0.85 2.57 -17.06
N ASN A 112 0.73 3.73 -16.40
CA ASN A 112 1.87 4.41 -15.79
C ASN A 112 2.66 3.48 -14.84
N TYR A 113 1.96 2.67 -14.06
CA TYR A 113 2.58 1.79 -13.07
C TYR A 113 3.43 0.68 -13.70
N PRO A 114 2.92 -0.18 -14.59
CA PRO A 114 3.75 -1.20 -15.23
C PRO A 114 4.86 -0.59 -16.11
N LEU A 115 4.60 0.51 -16.82
CA LEU A 115 5.60 1.15 -17.66
C LEU A 115 6.73 1.81 -16.84
N THR A 116 6.41 2.32 -15.64
CA THR A 116 7.43 2.81 -14.69
C THR A 116 8.35 1.68 -14.25
N VAL A 117 7.83 0.49 -13.97
CA VAL A 117 8.65 -0.70 -13.66
C VAL A 117 9.54 -1.07 -14.83
N CYS A 118 8.99 -1.14 -16.06
CA CYS A 118 9.74 -1.46 -17.27
C CYS A 118 10.94 -0.54 -17.48
N ARG A 119 10.69 0.77 -17.42
CA ARG A 119 11.73 1.80 -17.54
C ARG A 119 12.79 1.66 -16.46
N ARG A 120 12.38 1.40 -15.21
CA ARG A 120 13.29 1.26 -14.08
C ARG A 120 14.17 0.03 -14.20
N LEU A 121 13.60 -1.11 -14.62
CA LEU A 121 14.37 -2.34 -14.82
C LEU A 121 15.38 -2.21 -15.96
N ALA A 122 14.97 -1.62 -17.09
CA ALA A 122 15.89 -1.32 -18.19
C ALA A 122 17.08 -0.43 -17.77
N ARG A 123 16.85 0.47 -16.79
CA ARG A 123 17.90 1.35 -16.24
C ARG A 123 18.82 0.66 -15.24
N ASN A 124 18.26 -0.20 -14.39
CA ASN A 124 19.00 -0.78 -13.27
C ASN A 124 19.70 -2.10 -13.61
N PHE A 125 19.18 -2.85 -14.58
CA PHE A 125 19.70 -4.16 -14.96
C PHE A 125 20.15 -4.15 -16.41
N GLN A 126 21.45 -3.94 -16.62
CA GLN A 126 22.03 -3.84 -17.95
C GLN A 126 22.03 -5.17 -18.70
N GLY A 127 22.06 -5.10 -20.05
CA GLY A 127 21.98 -6.25 -20.94
C GLY A 127 20.58 -6.45 -21.53
N SER A 128 20.41 -7.50 -22.33
CA SER A 128 19.12 -7.79 -22.97
C SER A 128 18.13 -8.33 -21.96
N LEU A 129 17.11 -7.53 -21.63
CA LEU A 129 15.96 -8.00 -20.87
C LEU A 129 14.92 -8.59 -21.81
N ARG A 130 14.35 -9.72 -21.41
CA ARG A 130 13.19 -10.32 -22.07
C ARG A 130 11.91 -9.66 -21.54
N GLY A 131 11.01 -9.35 -22.45
CA GLY A 131 9.66 -8.94 -22.10
C GLY A 131 8.76 -10.14 -21.80
N LEU A 132 7.47 -9.86 -21.64
CA LEU A 132 6.45 -10.87 -21.35
C LEU A 132 5.05 -10.40 -21.75
N ASP A 133 4.12 -11.34 -21.87
CA ASP A 133 2.70 -11.10 -21.79
C ASP A 133 2.28 -11.28 -20.33
N LEU A 134 1.53 -10.31 -19.78
CA LEU A 134 1.00 -10.34 -18.44
C LEU A 134 -0.50 -10.02 -18.49
N ALA A 135 -1.32 -10.88 -17.93
CA ALA A 135 -2.72 -10.57 -17.68
C ALA A 135 -2.99 -10.58 -16.18
N PHE A 136 -3.84 -9.68 -15.74
CA PHE A 136 -4.33 -9.66 -14.37
C PHE A 136 -5.85 -9.53 -14.33
N ALA A 137 -6.46 -10.16 -13.32
CA ALA A 137 -7.84 -9.93 -12.91
C ALA A 137 -7.85 -9.59 -11.42
N SER A 138 -8.66 -8.62 -10.99
CA SER A 138 -8.63 -8.12 -9.62
C SER A 138 -10.03 -7.97 -9.05
N ASP A 139 -10.20 -8.35 -7.78
CA ASP A 139 -11.39 -8.08 -6.98
C ASP A 139 -11.23 -6.88 -6.03
N LEU A 140 -10.17 -6.11 -6.21
CA LEU A 140 -10.01 -4.82 -5.51
C LEU A 140 -10.98 -3.80 -6.10
N PRO A 141 -11.83 -3.17 -5.29
CA PRO A 141 -12.69 -2.10 -5.78
C PRO A 141 -11.85 -0.94 -6.35
N PRO A 142 -12.24 -0.38 -7.50
CA PRO A 142 -11.52 0.75 -8.09
C PRO A 142 -11.43 1.94 -7.15
N ALA A 143 -10.26 2.56 -7.06
CA ALA A 143 -10.00 3.76 -6.25
C ALA A 143 -10.33 3.62 -4.75
N ALA A 144 -10.40 2.41 -4.22
CA ALA A 144 -10.74 2.11 -2.83
C ALA A 144 -9.61 2.38 -1.82
N GLY A 145 -8.48 2.93 -2.24
CA GLY A 145 -7.34 3.15 -1.32
C GLY A 145 -6.64 1.88 -0.84
N LEU A 146 -6.91 0.73 -1.46
CA LEU A 146 -6.30 -0.58 -1.18
C LEU A 146 -4.98 -0.81 -1.95
N SER A 147 -4.38 0.25 -2.49
CA SER A 147 -3.09 0.24 -3.22
C SER A 147 -3.04 -0.63 -4.47
N SER A 148 -4.10 -0.59 -5.30
CA SER A 148 -4.09 -1.26 -6.60
C SER A 148 -2.89 -0.84 -7.48
N SER A 149 -2.42 0.40 -7.36
CA SER A 149 -1.24 0.91 -8.07
C SER A 149 0.04 0.18 -7.65
N SER A 150 0.29 0.10 -6.35
CA SER A 150 1.49 -0.59 -5.83
C SER A 150 1.39 -2.10 -6.06
N ALA A 151 0.18 -2.70 -5.98
CA ALA A 151 -0.02 -4.09 -6.35
C ALA A 151 0.31 -4.36 -7.83
N LEU A 152 -0.02 -3.43 -8.73
CA LEU A 152 0.33 -3.54 -10.16
C LEU A 152 1.84 -3.36 -10.40
N ILE A 153 2.51 -2.49 -9.65
CA ILE A 153 3.98 -2.37 -9.65
C ILE A 153 4.61 -3.69 -9.20
N VAL A 154 4.17 -4.25 -8.06
CA VAL A 154 4.66 -5.53 -7.54
C VAL A 154 4.42 -6.65 -8.55
N SER A 155 3.22 -6.77 -9.12
CA SER A 155 2.87 -7.77 -10.12
C SER A 155 3.78 -7.73 -11.35
N THR A 156 4.00 -6.53 -11.88
CA THR A 156 4.84 -6.32 -13.06
C THR A 156 6.30 -6.63 -12.76
N PHE A 157 6.78 -6.21 -11.58
CA PHE A 157 8.16 -6.46 -11.16
C PHE A 157 8.41 -7.96 -10.97
N LEU A 158 7.57 -8.66 -10.21
CA LEU A 158 7.75 -10.10 -9.93
C LEU A 158 7.78 -10.91 -11.22
N ALA A 159 6.85 -10.63 -12.15
CA ALA A 159 6.80 -11.31 -13.43
C ALA A 159 8.04 -11.05 -14.30
N LEU A 160 8.51 -9.79 -14.38
CA LEU A 160 9.72 -9.44 -15.15
C LEU A 160 10.99 -9.94 -14.47
N ALA A 161 11.05 -9.92 -13.14
CA ALA A 161 12.21 -10.43 -12.39
C ALA A 161 12.40 -11.92 -12.59
N ASP A 162 11.31 -12.70 -12.53
CA ASP A 162 11.32 -14.14 -12.80
C ASP A 162 11.67 -14.43 -14.27
N ALA A 163 11.06 -13.73 -15.24
CA ALA A 163 11.34 -13.92 -16.65
C ALA A 163 12.80 -13.65 -17.05
N ASN A 164 13.51 -12.85 -16.26
CA ASN A 164 14.89 -12.42 -16.51
C ASN A 164 15.90 -12.96 -15.49
N ASP A 165 15.48 -13.87 -14.61
CA ASP A 165 16.34 -14.45 -13.56
C ASP A 165 17.10 -13.36 -12.77
N LEU A 166 16.41 -12.22 -12.44
CA LEU A 166 17.08 -11.04 -11.86
C LEU A 166 17.76 -11.34 -10.53
N ALA A 167 17.22 -12.27 -9.74
CA ALA A 167 17.81 -12.69 -8.46
C ALA A 167 19.24 -13.28 -8.61
N THR A 168 19.62 -13.73 -9.81
CA THR A 168 20.97 -14.26 -10.09
C THR A 168 21.97 -13.18 -10.49
N ARG A 169 21.51 -11.95 -10.69
CA ARG A 169 22.37 -10.83 -11.13
C ARG A 169 23.06 -10.18 -9.95
N PRO A 170 24.37 -9.86 -10.07
CA PRO A 170 25.12 -9.22 -8.97
C PRO A 170 24.47 -7.93 -8.48
N GLU A 171 24.00 -7.05 -9.38
CA GLU A 171 23.39 -5.77 -9.04
C GLU A 171 22.11 -5.94 -8.21
N TYR A 172 21.38 -7.03 -8.45
CA TYR A 172 20.21 -7.37 -7.64
C TYR A 172 20.63 -7.82 -6.24
N GLY A 173 21.54 -8.82 -6.15
CA GLY A 173 21.98 -9.38 -4.87
C GLY A 173 22.69 -8.36 -3.96
N ASP A 174 23.39 -7.38 -4.54
CA ASP A 174 24.02 -6.29 -3.78
C ASP A 174 23.00 -5.35 -3.15
N ALA A 175 21.87 -5.10 -3.83
CA ALA A 175 20.85 -4.13 -3.41
C ALA A 175 19.65 -4.77 -2.68
N ILE A 176 19.19 -5.95 -3.11
CA ILE A 176 17.94 -6.59 -2.69
C ILE A 176 18.24 -7.98 -2.15
N ARG A 177 18.20 -8.16 -0.84
CA ARG A 177 18.56 -9.40 -0.14
C ARG A 177 17.37 -10.09 0.52
N HIS A 178 16.33 -9.31 0.86
CA HIS A 178 15.13 -9.74 1.56
C HIS A 178 13.92 -9.03 0.99
N ASP A 179 12.73 -9.48 1.33
CA ASP A 179 11.48 -8.87 0.89
C ASP A 179 11.33 -7.40 1.37
N GLU A 180 11.90 -7.05 2.52
CA GLU A 180 11.95 -5.66 3.00
C GLU A 180 12.80 -4.77 2.08
N ASP A 181 13.90 -5.28 1.56
CA ASP A 181 14.73 -4.56 0.59
C ASP A 181 13.97 -4.40 -0.73
N LEU A 182 13.26 -5.45 -1.16
CA LEU A 182 12.41 -5.40 -2.35
C LEU A 182 11.28 -4.39 -2.19
N ALA A 183 10.60 -4.39 -1.04
CA ALA A 183 9.56 -3.41 -0.73
C ALA A 183 10.10 -1.97 -0.77
N ALA A 184 11.28 -1.72 -0.18
CA ALA A 184 11.94 -0.43 -0.21
C ALA A 184 12.35 -0.02 -1.63
N TYR A 185 12.87 -0.96 -2.44
CA TYR A 185 13.22 -0.74 -3.83
C TYR A 185 11.98 -0.39 -4.68
N LEU A 186 10.87 -1.12 -4.52
CA LEU A 186 9.65 -0.84 -5.28
C LEU A 186 8.99 0.49 -4.86
N GLY A 187 9.07 0.87 -3.59
CA GLY A 187 8.74 2.23 -3.15
C GLY A 187 9.60 3.28 -3.86
N ALA A 188 10.92 3.03 -3.99
CA ALA A 188 11.82 3.90 -4.74
C ALA A 188 11.55 3.89 -6.25
N VAL A 189 11.07 2.80 -6.83
CA VAL A 189 10.57 2.74 -8.22
C VAL A 189 9.36 3.66 -8.39
N GLU A 190 8.38 3.59 -7.50
CA GLU A 190 7.15 4.39 -7.57
C GLU A 190 7.43 5.88 -7.39
N ASN A 191 8.27 6.27 -6.44
CA ASN A 191 8.56 7.68 -6.17
C ASN A 191 9.73 8.28 -6.99
N GLY A 192 10.47 7.44 -7.74
CA GLY A 192 11.57 7.86 -8.60
C GLY A 192 12.94 7.96 -7.93
N SER A 193 13.07 7.64 -6.65
CA SER A 193 14.33 7.75 -5.90
C SER A 193 15.33 6.66 -6.29
N SER A 194 16.62 6.88 -6.00
CA SER A 194 17.63 5.82 -6.04
C SER A 194 17.49 4.90 -4.83
N PHE A 195 17.89 3.65 -5.00
CA PHE A 195 17.92 2.66 -3.92
C PHE A 195 19.26 1.94 -3.90
N ARG A 196 20.06 2.19 -2.87
CA ARG A 196 21.44 1.66 -2.78
C ARG A 196 22.21 1.92 -4.08
N GLY A 197 22.82 0.94 -4.73
CA GLY A 197 23.50 1.10 -6.02
C GLY A 197 22.59 1.24 -7.25
N LEU A 198 21.26 1.05 -7.10
CA LEU A 198 20.30 1.09 -8.20
C LEU A 198 19.83 2.52 -8.45
N ALA A 199 20.15 3.06 -9.62
CA ALA A 199 19.90 4.46 -9.98
C ALA A 199 18.40 4.80 -10.04
N GLY A 200 18.03 5.95 -9.50
CA GLY A 200 16.70 6.54 -9.60
C GLY A 200 16.34 7.04 -11.01
N GLY A 201 15.12 7.52 -11.17
CA GLY A 201 14.64 8.08 -12.43
C GLY A 201 13.24 8.67 -12.26
N ARG A 202 12.52 8.87 -13.34
CA ARG A 202 11.12 9.30 -13.27
C ARG A 202 10.28 8.19 -12.63
N GLY A 203 9.62 8.49 -11.51
CA GLY A 203 8.65 7.60 -10.87
C GLY A 203 7.26 7.68 -11.48
N ALA A 204 6.28 7.09 -10.80
CA ALA A 204 4.87 7.15 -11.19
C ALA A 204 4.18 8.49 -10.83
N GLY A 205 4.90 9.38 -10.11
CA GLY A 205 4.43 10.71 -9.74
C GLY A 205 3.99 10.86 -8.28
N THR A 206 3.93 9.78 -7.51
CA THR A 206 3.60 9.79 -6.08
C THR A 206 4.89 9.87 -5.26
N LEU A 207 5.00 10.85 -4.35
CA LEU A 207 6.15 11.02 -3.46
C LEU A 207 5.93 10.26 -2.13
N GLY A 208 5.52 9.01 -2.22
CA GLY A 208 5.32 8.12 -1.09
C GLY A 208 6.61 7.43 -0.64
N GLY A 209 6.51 6.71 0.48
CA GLY A 209 7.54 5.76 0.92
C GLY A 209 7.30 4.35 0.38
N SER A 210 7.54 3.36 1.21
CA SER A 210 7.44 1.93 0.84
C SER A 210 6.36 1.16 1.61
N GLN A 211 5.53 1.83 2.39
CA GLN A 211 4.52 1.20 3.26
C GLN A 211 3.60 0.24 2.49
N ASP A 212 3.10 0.65 1.35
CA ASP A 212 2.19 -0.13 0.51
C ASP A 212 2.87 -1.43 0.03
N HIS A 213 4.08 -1.29 -0.51
CA HIS A 213 4.88 -2.42 -0.98
C HIS A 213 5.27 -3.35 0.16
N THR A 214 5.58 -2.79 1.35
CA THR A 214 5.89 -3.58 2.55
C THR A 214 4.69 -4.41 2.98
N ALA A 215 3.49 -3.84 3.01
CA ALA A 215 2.30 -4.60 3.34
C ALA A 215 1.97 -5.69 2.32
N ILE A 216 2.17 -5.42 1.02
CA ILE A 216 1.92 -6.38 -0.07
C ILE A 216 2.91 -7.55 -0.03
N LEU A 217 4.20 -7.29 0.23
CA LEU A 217 5.27 -8.30 0.14
C LEU A 217 5.55 -8.98 1.48
N CYS A 218 5.42 -8.28 2.61
CA CYS A 218 5.94 -8.70 3.90
C CYS A 218 4.84 -8.97 4.95
N ALA A 219 3.55 -8.96 4.57
CA ALA A 219 2.45 -9.28 5.48
C ALA A 219 2.52 -10.73 5.96
N ARG A 220 1.80 -11.00 7.06
CA ARG A 220 1.61 -12.35 7.60
C ARG A 220 0.13 -12.73 7.52
N PRO A 221 -0.20 -13.92 7.00
CA PRO A 221 -1.58 -14.37 6.95
C PRO A 221 -2.23 -14.39 8.35
N GLY A 222 -3.44 -13.88 8.46
CA GLY A 222 -4.20 -13.90 9.70
C GLY A 222 -3.62 -13.01 10.81
N GLY A 223 -2.73 -12.06 10.52
CA GLY A 223 -2.10 -11.18 11.49
C GLY A 223 -1.87 -9.76 10.97
N LEU A 224 -1.44 -8.90 11.87
CA LEU A 224 -0.88 -7.59 11.54
C LEU A 224 0.64 -7.66 11.70
N VAL A 225 1.35 -6.82 10.95
CA VAL A 225 2.81 -6.68 11.06
C VAL A 225 3.16 -5.24 11.36
N GLN A 226 4.06 -5.02 12.32
CA GLN A 226 4.61 -3.70 12.62
C GLN A 226 5.94 -3.53 11.93
N TYR A 227 6.04 -2.51 11.09
CA TYR A 227 7.26 -2.13 10.37
C TYR A 227 7.70 -0.72 10.70
N GLY A 228 9.00 -0.53 10.86
CA GLY A 228 9.68 0.76 10.81
C GLY A 228 10.19 1.04 9.40
N PHE A 229 10.35 2.33 9.06
CA PHE A 229 10.78 2.75 7.72
C PHE A 229 12.07 3.57 7.75
N SER A 230 12.80 3.53 6.62
CA SER A 230 14.09 4.22 6.42
C SER A 230 15.21 3.75 7.36
N PRO A 231 15.61 2.47 7.28
CA PRO A 231 15.21 1.44 6.31
C PRO A 231 13.91 0.74 6.68
N VAL A 232 13.32 0.00 5.73
CA VAL A 232 12.22 -0.93 6.03
C VAL A 232 12.76 -2.01 6.95
N ARG A 233 12.12 -2.20 8.11
CA ARG A 233 12.54 -3.14 9.13
C ARG A 233 11.35 -3.72 9.85
N HIS A 234 11.26 -5.04 9.86
CA HIS A 234 10.30 -5.75 10.71
C HIS A 234 10.58 -5.46 12.18
N GLU A 235 9.56 -5.06 12.94
CA GLU A 235 9.67 -4.82 14.37
C GLU A 235 9.01 -5.94 15.18
N ARG A 236 7.80 -6.37 14.78
CA ARG A 236 7.09 -7.51 15.38
C ARG A 236 5.88 -7.96 14.56
N ASP A 237 5.46 -9.19 14.77
CA ASP A 237 4.15 -9.68 14.38
C ASP A 237 3.15 -9.36 15.50
N VAL A 238 1.96 -8.90 15.14
CA VAL A 238 0.91 -8.52 16.08
C VAL A 238 -0.32 -9.40 15.83
N PRO A 239 -0.85 -10.07 16.85
CA PRO A 239 -1.94 -11.01 16.68
C PRO A 239 -3.21 -10.30 16.20
N TRP A 240 -3.93 -10.94 15.29
CA TRP A 240 -5.27 -10.52 14.90
C TRP A 240 -6.24 -10.78 16.07
N PRO A 241 -7.14 -9.85 16.40
CA PRO A 241 -8.11 -10.08 17.46
C PRO A 241 -9.09 -11.22 17.06
N LYS A 242 -9.14 -12.23 17.92
CA LYS A 242 -9.98 -13.42 17.70
C LYS A 242 -11.43 -13.03 17.42
N GLU A 243 -12.10 -13.78 16.55
CA GLU A 243 -13.51 -13.58 16.20
C GLU A 243 -13.84 -12.18 15.65
N HIS A 244 -12.85 -11.47 15.12
CA HIS A 244 -13.06 -10.16 14.50
C HIS A 244 -12.62 -10.17 13.04
N VAL A 245 -13.30 -9.34 12.26
CA VAL A 245 -13.02 -9.09 10.85
C VAL A 245 -13.07 -7.59 10.56
N LEU A 246 -12.59 -7.18 9.42
CA LEU A 246 -12.79 -5.82 8.93
C LEU A 246 -14.02 -5.77 8.01
N VAL A 247 -14.86 -4.78 8.22
CA VAL A 247 -15.77 -4.29 7.20
C VAL A 247 -15.14 -3.04 6.63
N VAL A 248 -14.97 -3.01 5.31
CA VAL A 248 -14.40 -1.86 4.60
C VAL A 248 -15.52 -1.16 3.86
N ALA A 249 -15.61 0.15 4.04
CA ALA A 249 -16.48 1.05 3.30
C ALA A 249 -15.65 1.88 2.33
N VAL A 250 -15.90 1.76 1.04
CA VAL A 250 -15.40 2.66 0.00
C VAL A 250 -16.35 3.83 -0.09
N SER A 251 -15.86 5.04 0.12
CA SER A 251 -16.70 6.25 0.23
C SER A 251 -17.38 6.69 -1.08
N GLY A 252 -16.94 6.16 -2.22
CA GLY A 252 -17.39 6.66 -3.53
C GLY A 252 -16.82 8.03 -3.89
N VAL A 253 -16.06 8.66 -2.98
CA VAL A 253 -15.22 9.79 -3.34
C VAL A 253 -13.96 9.23 -3.95
N VAL A 254 -13.87 9.30 -5.27
CA VAL A 254 -12.63 9.00 -5.95
C VAL A 254 -11.60 9.96 -5.38
N ALA A 255 -10.65 9.43 -4.61
CA ALA A 255 -9.43 10.16 -4.30
C ALA A 255 -8.87 10.56 -5.66
N ALA A 256 -9.25 11.74 -6.12
CA ALA A 256 -9.18 12.08 -7.53
C ALA A 256 -7.75 11.83 -8.00
N LYS A 257 -7.55 10.81 -8.81
CA LYS A 257 -6.32 10.57 -9.58
C LYS A 257 -6.05 11.72 -10.56
N GLY A 258 -6.93 12.74 -10.57
CA GLY A 258 -6.64 14.05 -11.11
C GLY A 258 -5.59 14.76 -10.25
N ALA A 259 -4.89 15.71 -10.83
CA ALA A 259 -3.79 16.49 -10.26
C ALA A 259 -3.97 16.98 -8.79
N GLY A 260 -5.20 17.00 -8.27
CA GLY A 260 -5.54 17.50 -6.95
C GLY A 260 -5.17 16.59 -5.76
N ALA A 261 -5.55 15.29 -5.77
CA ALA A 261 -5.29 14.41 -4.62
C ALA A 261 -3.83 13.97 -4.57
N GLN A 262 -3.23 13.67 -5.72
CA GLN A 262 -1.79 13.41 -5.82
C GLN A 262 -0.98 14.62 -5.37
N ALA A 263 -1.38 15.83 -5.78
CA ALA A 263 -0.75 17.06 -5.33
C ALA A 263 -0.90 17.28 -3.82
N SER A 264 -2.05 16.93 -3.24
CA SER A 264 -2.30 17.03 -1.80
C SER A 264 -1.49 16.01 -1.00
N TYR A 265 -1.42 14.76 -1.48
CA TYR A 265 -0.53 13.74 -0.92
C TYR A 265 0.94 14.18 -0.99
N ASN A 266 1.38 14.65 -2.15
CA ASN A 266 2.76 15.12 -2.34
C ASN A 266 3.07 16.34 -1.47
N ARG A 267 2.10 17.23 -1.21
CA ARG A 267 2.28 18.34 -0.25
C ARG A 267 2.50 17.84 1.19
N ALA A 268 1.78 16.80 1.65
CA ALA A 268 1.98 16.24 2.98
C ALA A 268 3.40 15.65 3.13
N SER A 269 3.88 14.93 2.11
CA SER A 269 5.26 14.42 2.05
C SER A 269 6.30 15.57 2.02
N ALA A 270 6.08 16.57 1.16
CA ALA A 270 6.95 17.74 1.06
C ALA A 270 7.02 18.54 2.37
N THR A 271 5.90 18.65 3.10
CA THR A 271 5.87 19.32 4.42
C THR A 271 6.74 18.60 5.44
N ALA A 272 6.69 17.26 5.49
CA ALA A 272 7.56 16.48 6.37
C ALA A 272 9.04 16.64 6.00
N ALA A 273 9.37 16.62 4.71
CA ALA A 273 10.73 16.87 4.22
C ALA A 273 11.21 18.30 4.53
N ALA A 274 10.31 19.28 4.44
CA ALA A 274 10.59 20.67 4.79
C ALA A 274 10.87 20.84 6.29
N ALA A 275 10.10 20.16 7.15
CA ALA A 275 10.32 20.15 8.59
C ALA A 275 11.69 19.58 8.96
N LEU A 276 12.09 18.47 8.33
CA LEU A 276 13.41 17.87 8.52
C LEU A 276 14.55 18.81 8.06
N ARG A 277 14.42 19.42 6.87
CA ARG A 277 15.43 20.38 6.36
C ARG A 277 15.59 21.55 7.34
N PHE A 278 14.49 22.16 7.74
CA PHE A 278 14.49 23.26 8.70
C PHE A 278 15.13 22.87 10.03
N TRP A 279 14.82 21.67 10.56
CA TRP A 279 15.48 21.16 11.77
C TRP A 279 17.00 21.05 11.60
N ARG A 280 17.46 20.43 10.52
CA ARG A 280 18.90 20.27 10.23
C ARG A 280 19.62 21.60 10.12
N GLU A 281 19.08 22.55 9.34
CA GLU A 281 19.65 23.88 9.13
C GLU A 281 19.74 24.67 10.44
N ALA A 282 18.68 24.61 11.26
CA ALA A 282 18.60 25.39 12.48
C ALA A 282 19.38 24.79 13.67
N THR A 283 19.72 23.49 13.62
CA THR A 283 20.34 22.79 14.76
C THR A 283 21.67 22.14 14.46
N GLY A 284 22.06 22.03 13.18
CA GLY A 284 23.22 21.25 12.75
C GLY A 284 23.02 19.73 12.84
N SER A 285 21.78 19.25 13.06
CA SER A 285 21.47 17.83 13.12
C SER A 285 21.74 17.10 11.82
N SER A 286 22.22 15.85 11.90
CA SER A 286 22.40 14.95 10.78
C SER A 286 21.31 13.89 10.69
N ALA A 287 20.19 14.01 11.44
CA ALA A 287 19.07 13.08 11.46
C ALA A 287 18.65 12.70 10.03
N PRO A 288 18.59 11.40 9.66
CA PRO A 288 18.27 11.00 8.29
C PRO A 288 16.79 11.21 7.94
N THR A 289 15.90 11.18 8.94
CA THR A 289 14.44 11.32 8.77
C THR A 289 13.84 12.23 9.82
N LEU A 290 12.60 12.67 9.62
CA LEU A 290 11.90 13.48 10.61
C LEU A 290 11.64 12.68 11.91
N ALA A 291 11.36 11.38 11.83
CA ALA A 291 11.22 10.53 13.00
C ALA A 291 12.54 10.43 13.80
N ALA A 292 13.67 10.31 13.12
CA ALA A 292 14.98 10.35 13.78
C ALA A 292 15.24 11.70 14.46
N ALA A 293 14.88 12.81 13.82
CA ALA A 293 14.97 14.14 14.43
C ALA A 293 14.09 14.28 15.68
N LEU A 294 12.89 13.68 15.68
CA LEU A 294 12.01 13.62 16.86
C LEU A 294 12.63 12.84 18.01
N ALA A 295 13.41 11.81 17.72
CA ALA A 295 14.09 11.00 18.74
C ALA A 295 15.31 11.71 19.36
N GLU A 296 15.91 12.71 18.70
CA GLU A 296 17.06 13.46 19.23
C GLU A 296 16.70 14.33 20.45
N SER A 297 15.44 14.75 20.56
CA SER A 297 15.04 15.67 21.65
C SER A 297 13.55 15.52 21.98
N PRO A 298 13.20 15.37 23.27
CA PRO A 298 11.80 15.32 23.70
C PRO A 298 11.06 16.65 23.44
N ASN A 299 11.81 17.76 23.28
CA ASN A 299 11.26 19.10 23.12
C ASN A 299 11.35 19.64 21.68
N VAL A 300 11.39 18.76 20.67
CA VAL A 300 11.51 19.15 19.24
C VAL A 300 10.45 20.19 18.85
N MET A 301 9.18 20.00 19.25
CA MET A 301 8.09 20.93 18.92
C MET A 301 8.35 22.33 19.47
N ALA A 302 8.68 22.47 20.77
CA ALA A 302 8.97 23.76 21.39
C ALA A 302 10.23 24.42 20.78
N LYS A 303 11.21 23.61 20.43
CA LYS A 303 12.45 24.08 19.78
C LYS A 303 12.18 24.56 18.35
N LEU A 304 11.42 23.80 17.56
CA LEU A 304 11.01 24.22 16.20
C LEU A 304 10.23 25.54 16.24
N LYS A 305 9.29 25.69 17.17
CA LYS A 305 8.53 26.93 17.31
C LYS A 305 9.44 28.11 17.61
N ARG A 306 10.36 28.00 18.58
CA ARG A 306 11.33 29.06 18.89
C ARG A 306 12.27 29.38 17.73
N LEU A 307 12.75 28.38 17.01
CA LEU A 307 13.65 28.57 15.87
C LEU A 307 12.94 29.25 14.67
N ALA A 308 11.62 29.10 14.58
CA ALA A 308 10.81 29.71 13.55
C ALA A 308 10.35 31.14 13.91
N GLU A 309 10.42 31.54 15.17
CA GLU A 309 10.05 32.88 15.63
C GLU A 309 10.90 33.96 14.93
N GLY A 310 10.22 34.92 14.28
CA GLY A 310 10.87 36.02 13.56
C GLY A 310 11.44 35.66 12.18
N ARG A 311 11.29 34.42 11.72
CA ARG A 311 11.72 34.02 10.36
C ARG A 311 10.60 34.21 9.35
N GLY A 312 10.88 34.98 8.29
CA GLY A 312 9.98 35.14 7.14
C GLY A 312 10.24 34.16 5.97
N ASP A 313 11.26 33.31 6.10
CA ASP A 313 11.78 32.43 5.03
C ASP A 313 11.44 30.96 5.25
N LEU A 314 10.37 30.66 6.01
CA LEU A 314 9.95 29.27 6.24
C LEU A 314 9.48 28.62 4.92
N PRO A 315 9.87 27.36 4.68
CA PRO A 315 9.54 26.66 3.44
C PRO A 315 8.04 26.34 3.29
N VAL A 316 7.31 26.37 4.42
CA VAL A 316 5.85 26.20 4.52
C VAL A 316 5.35 27.01 5.72
N PRO A 317 4.05 27.34 5.81
CA PRO A 317 3.49 28.01 6.99
C PRO A 317 3.84 27.26 8.27
N LEU A 318 4.24 27.98 9.32
CA LEU A 318 4.67 27.42 10.60
C LEU A 318 3.61 26.46 11.19
N GLU A 319 2.34 26.85 11.12
CA GLU A 319 1.24 26.01 11.64
C GLU A 319 1.18 24.65 10.92
N ALA A 320 1.33 24.63 9.59
CA ALA A 320 1.33 23.40 8.81
C ALA A 320 2.54 22.51 9.16
N LEU A 321 3.70 23.14 9.35
CA LEU A 321 4.93 22.44 9.78
C LEU A 321 4.73 21.80 11.16
N LEU A 322 4.25 22.57 12.14
CA LEU A 322 4.02 22.09 13.51
C LEU A 322 2.95 21.01 13.55
N ALA A 323 1.83 21.19 12.83
CA ALA A 323 0.77 20.18 12.74
C ALA A 323 1.29 18.86 12.17
N ARG A 324 2.13 18.92 11.12
CA ARG A 324 2.72 17.72 10.52
C ARG A 324 3.70 17.00 11.45
N VAL A 325 4.53 17.75 12.18
CA VAL A 325 5.46 17.20 13.17
C VAL A 325 4.71 16.58 14.35
N GLN A 326 3.66 17.24 14.85
CA GLN A 326 2.82 16.71 15.92
C GLN A 326 2.10 15.43 15.49
N GLN A 327 1.52 15.41 14.28
CA GLN A 327 0.84 14.23 13.75
C GLN A 327 1.82 13.03 13.68
N LEU A 328 3.03 13.21 13.15
CA LEU A 328 4.02 12.14 13.10
C LEU A 328 4.40 11.64 14.51
N ARG A 329 4.63 12.55 15.45
CA ARG A 329 4.98 12.20 16.82
C ARG A 329 3.90 11.36 17.48
N ASP A 330 2.65 11.82 17.40
CA ASP A 330 1.52 11.11 17.99
C ASP A 330 1.35 9.72 17.35
N GLU A 331 1.46 9.64 16.03
CA GLU A 331 1.30 8.38 15.30
C GLU A 331 2.37 7.35 15.65
N LEU A 332 3.62 7.80 15.88
CA LEU A 332 4.72 6.92 16.34
C LEU A 332 4.38 6.23 17.67
N ASP A 333 3.79 6.97 18.62
CA ASP A 333 3.39 6.44 19.93
C ASP A 333 2.11 5.58 19.82
N ILE A 334 1.14 6.00 19.00
CA ILE A 334 -0.13 5.30 18.79
C ILE A 334 0.09 3.92 18.18
N VAL A 335 0.94 3.79 17.16
CA VAL A 335 1.22 2.52 16.48
C VAL A 335 1.76 1.49 17.47
N VAL A 336 2.74 1.85 18.29
CA VAL A 336 3.34 0.95 19.29
C VAL A 336 2.30 0.55 20.34
N ALA A 337 1.59 1.53 20.91
CA ALA A 337 0.58 1.28 21.93
C ALA A 337 -0.60 0.44 21.43
N ALA A 338 -0.97 0.57 20.16
CA ALA A 338 -2.02 -0.25 19.54
C ALA A 338 -1.59 -1.70 19.37
N GLY A 339 -0.34 -1.94 18.94
CA GLY A 339 0.22 -3.28 18.91
C GLY A 339 0.22 -3.92 20.30
N ASP A 340 0.65 -3.18 21.34
CA ASP A 340 0.63 -3.64 22.74
C ASP A 340 -0.80 -3.93 23.24
N ALA A 341 -1.78 -3.14 22.82
CA ALA A 341 -3.18 -3.36 23.18
C ALA A 341 -3.71 -4.65 22.53
N LEU A 342 -3.38 -4.90 21.25
CA LEU A 342 -3.74 -6.13 20.55
C LEU A 342 -3.12 -7.38 21.17
N GLU A 343 -1.83 -7.33 21.52
CA GLU A 343 -1.14 -8.45 22.20
C GLU A 343 -1.79 -8.79 23.55
N ARG A 344 -2.30 -7.80 24.27
CA ARG A 344 -3.01 -7.99 25.55
C ARG A 344 -4.50 -8.29 25.40
N GLY A 345 -5.05 -8.21 24.17
CA GLY A 345 -6.49 -8.33 23.93
C GLY A 345 -7.31 -7.15 24.46
N ASP A 346 -6.69 -5.99 24.69
CA ASP A 346 -7.36 -4.78 25.17
C ASP A 346 -7.98 -4.00 24.02
N LEU A 347 -9.14 -4.49 23.56
CA LEU A 347 -9.87 -3.89 22.44
C LEU A 347 -10.44 -2.51 22.75
N ALA A 348 -10.74 -2.20 24.02
CA ALA A 348 -11.21 -0.88 24.43
C ALA A 348 -10.10 0.17 24.25
N ARG A 349 -8.88 -0.16 24.69
CA ARG A 349 -7.70 0.67 24.48
C ARG A 349 -7.37 0.83 23.01
N LEU A 350 -7.43 -0.26 22.23
CA LEU A 350 -7.24 -0.22 20.78
C LEU A 350 -8.21 0.78 20.13
N GLY A 351 -9.51 0.69 20.43
CA GLY A 351 -10.51 1.63 19.90
C GLY A 351 -10.16 3.09 20.18
N THR A 352 -9.77 3.40 21.42
CA THR A 352 -9.35 4.75 21.81
C THR A 352 -8.15 5.25 21.00
N LEU A 353 -7.14 4.39 20.79
CA LEU A 353 -5.93 4.74 20.03
C LEU A 353 -6.22 4.97 18.54
N VAL A 354 -7.10 4.16 17.96
CA VAL A 354 -7.54 4.32 16.58
C VAL A 354 -8.37 5.60 16.40
N ASP A 355 -9.24 5.92 17.36
CA ASP A 355 -9.99 7.20 17.37
C ASP A 355 -9.05 8.41 17.44
N MET A 356 -7.97 8.33 18.23
CA MET A 356 -6.94 9.38 18.29
C MET A 356 -6.22 9.55 16.94
N SER A 357 -5.80 8.46 16.29
CA SER A 357 -5.16 8.49 14.98
C SER A 357 -6.10 9.08 13.91
N GLN A 358 -7.39 8.70 13.92
CA GLN A 358 -8.40 9.26 13.02
C GLN A 358 -8.56 10.76 13.24
N ALA A 359 -8.69 11.21 14.49
CA ALA A 359 -8.80 12.63 14.83
C ALA A 359 -7.56 13.45 14.43
N ASN A 360 -6.36 12.86 14.52
CA ASN A 360 -5.13 13.49 14.05
C ASN A 360 -5.08 13.58 12.52
N ALA A 361 -5.58 12.57 11.82
CA ALA A 361 -5.70 12.61 10.36
C ALA A 361 -6.65 13.73 9.90
N GLU A 362 -7.75 13.95 10.62
CA GLU A 362 -8.71 15.01 10.33
C GLU A 362 -8.14 16.42 10.59
N ARG A 363 -7.50 16.62 11.74
CA ARG A 363 -7.11 17.95 12.22
C ARG A 363 -5.68 18.36 11.88
N LEU A 364 -4.73 17.43 11.99
CA LEU A 364 -3.30 17.73 11.86
C LEU A 364 -2.76 17.41 10.46
N LEU A 365 -3.17 16.27 9.89
CA LEU A 365 -2.79 15.89 8.53
C LEU A 365 -3.68 16.55 7.48
N GLY A 366 -4.97 16.75 7.79
CA GLY A 366 -5.95 17.42 6.91
C GLY A 366 -6.23 16.62 5.63
N ASN A 367 -6.16 15.30 5.69
CA ASN A 367 -6.33 14.42 4.54
C ASN A 367 -7.68 13.71 4.49
N GLN A 368 -8.64 14.12 5.34
CA GLN A 368 -9.97 13.52 5.37
C GLN A 368 -11.00 14.41 4.64
N VAL A 369 -12.04 13.75 4.10
CA VAL A 369 -13.19 14.40 3.50
C VAL A 369 -14.45 14.13 4.36
N PRO A 370 -15.53 14.92 4.22
CA PRO A 370 -16.73 14.74 5.04
C PRO A 370 -17.26 13.29 5.03
N GLU A 371 -17.20 12.62 3.89
CA GLU A 371 -17.63 11.23 3.71
C GLU A 371 -16.82 10.26 4.57
N THR A 372 -15.48 10.35 4.55
CA THR A 372 -14.62 9.45 5.35
C THR A 372 -14.71 9.74 6.84
N VAL A 373 -14.90 11.00 7.24
CA VAL A 373 -15.18 11.39 8.63
C VAL A 373 -16.51 10.81 9.11
N SER A 374 -17.59 10.92 8.30
CA SER A 374 -18.89 10.33 8.64
C SER A 374 -18.84 8.81 8.72
N LEU A 375 -18.13 8.15 7.79
CA LEU A 375 -17.93 6.69 7.81
C LEU A 375 -17.24 6.25 9.10
N ALA A 376 -16.11 6.84 9.49
CA ALA A 376 -15.39 6.44 10.69
C ALA A 376 -16.23 6.63 11.96
N ARG A 377 -16.84 7.80 12.12
CA ARG A 377 -17.74 8.10 13.23
C ARG A 377 -18.96 7.17 13.26
N GLY A 378 -19.64 7.01 12.11
CA GLY A 378 -20.82 6.17 12.00
C GLY A 378 -20.53 4.71 12.33
N ALA A 379 -19.37 4.17 11.94
CA ALA A 379 -18.94 2.82 12.31
C ALA A 379 -18.80 2.67 13.82
N ARG A 380 -18.16 3.62 14.50
CA ARG A 380 -18.00 3.61 15.97
C ARG A 380 -19.36 3.70 16.69
N GLU A 381 -20.26 4.55 16.22
CA GLU A 381 -21.62 4.69 16.78
C GLU A 381 -22.49 3.43 16.56
N LEU A 382 -22.21 2.65 15.51
CA LEU A 382 -22.84 1.36 15.25
C LEU A 382 -22.22 0.20 16.03
N GLY A 383 -21.19 0.46 16.84
CA GLY A 383 -20.58 -0.52 17.74
C GLY A 383 -19.30 -1.16 17.24
N ALA A 384 -18.66 -0.66 16.17
CA ALA A 384 -17.34 -1.14 15.80
C ALA A 384 -16.32 -0.91 16.93
N VAL A 385 -15.43 -1.88 17.15
CA VAL A 385 -14.33 -1.80 18.13
C VAL A 385 -13.38 -0.66 17.79
N ALA A 386 -13.08 -0.50 16.50
CA ALA A 386 -12.22 0.55 15.97
C ALA A 386 -12.67 0.88 14.55
N ALA A 387 -12.51 2.12 14.11
CA ALA A 387 -12.75 2.53 12.74
C ALA A 387 -11.84 3.68 12.34
N SER A 388 -11.23 3.60 11.16
CA SER A 388 -10.35 4.64 10.65
C SER A 388 -10.28 4.61 9.13
N ALA A 389 -10.15 5.80 8.53
CA ALA A 389 -9.74 5.91 7.15
C ALA A 389 -8.30 5.42 6.98
N PHE A 390 -7.93 4.94 5.80
CA PHE A 390 -6.61 4.43 5.51
C PHE A 390 -6.14 4.78 4.08
N GLY A 391 -4.82 4.67 3.86
CA GLY A 391 -4.17 5.06 2.61
C GLY A 391 -3.95 6.57 2.50
N ALA A 392 -3.91 7.10 1.27
CA ALA A 392 -3.56 8.49 0.99
C ALA A 392 -4.51 9.52 1.60
N GLY A 393 -5.75 9.16 1.89
CA GLY A 393 -6.81 10.08 2.26
C GLY A 393 -7.42 10.82 1.05
N PHE A 394 -8.04 11.98 1.29
CA PHE A 394 -8.75 12.79 0.28
C PHE A 394 -9.89 12.04 -0.42
N GLY A 395 -10.50 11.09 0.23
CA GLY A 395 -11.48 10.11 -0.21
C GLY A 395 -11.01 8.69 0.12
N GLY A 396 -11.38 7.70 -0.71
CA GLY A 396 -10.99 6.30 -0.49
C GLY A 396 -11.84 5.59 0.54
N SER A 397 -11.23 4.83 1.43
CA SER A 397 -11.94 3.89 2.29
C SER A 397 -11.70 4.10 3.78
N VAL A 398 -12.63 3.55 4.54
CA VAL A 398 -12.60 3.42 6.00
C VAL A 398 -12.76 1.94 6.35
N TYR A 399 -11.94 1.43 7.26
CA TYR A 399 -12.19 0.12 7.85
C TYR A 399 -12.94 0.25 9.18
N ALA A 400 -13.71 -0.77 9.52
CA ALA A 400 -14.32 -0.98 10.83
C ALA A 400 -13.97 -2.38 11.33
N LEU A 401 -13.36 -2.48 12.52
CA LEU A 401 -13.10 -3.76 13.19
C LEU A 401 -14.36 -4.17 13.96
N VAL A 402 -14.95 -5.30 13.60
CA VAL A 402 -16.21 -5.79 14.16
C VAL A 402 -16.13 -7.27 14.50
N ARG A 403 -17.02 -7.77 15.37
CA ARG A 403 -17.16 -9.21 15.56
C ARG A 403 -17.59 -9.89 14.26
N GLU A 404 -16.99 -11.02 13.96
CA GLU A 404 -17.29 -11.77 12.73
C GLU A 404 -18.76 -12.20 12.66
N SER A 405 -19.36 -12.62 13.79
CA SER A 405 -20.78 -12.98 13.88
C SER A 405 -21.74 -11.86 13.48
N ASP A 406 -21.32 -10.62 13.66
CA ASP A 406 -22.16 -9.44 13.47
C ASP A 406 -21.84 -8.70 12.15
N ALA A 407 -20.78 -9.13 11.45
CA ALA A 407 -20.17 -8.38 10.36
C ALA A 407 -21.13 -8.09 9.19
N GLU A 408 -21.97 -9.07 8.80
CA GLU A 408 -22.90 -8.87 7.69
C GLU A 408 -24.04 -7.91 8.07
N GLN A 409 -24.61 -8.05 9.28
CA GLN A 409 -25.63 -7.12 9.76
C GLN A 409 -25.06 -5.71 9.96
N PHE A 410 -23.84 -5.62 10.48
CA PHE A 410 -23.13 -4.35 10.62
C PHE A 410 -22.91 -3.69 9.25
N ARG A 411 -22.43 -4.44 8.25
CA ARG A 411 -22.23 -3.98 6.88
C ARG A 411 -23.49 -3.35 6.29
N ILE A 412 -24.63 -4.04 6.44
CA ILE A 412 -25.93 -3.55 5.94
C ILE A 412 -26.31 -2.23 6.63
N ARG A 413 -26.30 -2.17 7.97
CA ARG A 413 -26.65 -0.98 8.74
C ARG A 413 -25.73 0.21 8.45
N TRP A 414 -24.44 -0.07 8.27
CA TRP A 414 -23.45 0.96 7.96
C TRP A 414 -23.64 1.51 6.55
N THR A 415 -23.98 0.66 5.58
CA THR A 415 -24.34 1.06 4.23
C THR A 415 -25.59 1.97 4.23
N GLU A 416 -26.67 1.54 4.88
CA GLU A 416 -27.91 2.28 4.94
C GLU A 416 -27.72 3.66 5.56
N ARG A 417 -26.99 3.73 6.66
CA ARG A 417 -26.67 5.00 7.32
C ARG A 417 -25.86 5.92 6.41
N TYR A 418 -24.80 5.40 5.80
CA TYR A 418 -23.95 6.21 4.93
C TYR A 418 -24.70 6.74 3.71
N VAL A 419 -25.49 5.91 3.05
CA VAL A 419 -26.32 6.32 1.91
C VAL A 419 -27.40 7.32 2.32
N SER A 420 -27.91 7.25 3.55
CA SER A 420 -28.81 8.28 4.11
C SER A 420 -28.10 9.62 4.29
N ASP A 421 -26.86 9.61 4.81
CA ASP A 421 -26.08 10.84 5.03
C ASP A 421 -25.55 11.43 3.71
N PHE A 422 -25.21 10.57 2.74
CA PHE A 422 -24.65 10.94 1.43
C PHE A 422 -25.38 10.25 0.27
N PRO A 423 -26.64 10.65 -0.04
CA PRO A 423 -27.42 9.99 -1.10
C PRO A 423 -26.77 10.01 -2.48
N ALA A 424 -25.97 11.03 -2.77
CA ALA A 424 -25.24 11.17 -4.04
C ALA A 424 -24.12 10.14 -4.22
N ARG A 425 -23.75 9.41 -3.17
CA ARG A 425 -22.70 8.37 -3.20
C ARG A 425 -23.26 6.95 -3.34
N ARG A 426 -24.57 6.78 -3.42
CA ARG A 426 -25.24 5.47 -3.43
C ARG A 426 -24.65 4.48 -4.44
N ASP A 427 -24.42 4.94 -5.66
CA ASP A 427 -23.99 4.09 -6.77
C ASP A 427 -22.46 3.93 -6.85
N ASP A 428 -21.71 4.81 -6.19
CA ASP A 428 -20.25 4.84 -6.18
C ASP A 428 -19.64 4.18 -4.92
N ALA A 429 -20.42 4.11 -3.84
CA ALA A 429 -19.97 3.52 -2.58
C ALA A 429 -20.11 2.00 -2.60
N SER A 430 -19.18 1.31 -1.94
CA SER A 430 -19.28 -0.15 -1.75
C SER A 430 -18.80 -0.56 -0.36
N PHE A 431 -19.39 -1.64 0.15
CA PHE A 431 -19.10 -2.16 1.49
C PHE A 431 -18.86 -3.66 1.40
N PHE A 432 -17.75 -4.12 1.96
CA PHE A 432 -17.39 -5.54 1.93
C PHE A 432 -16.66 -5.97 3.19
N ILE A 433 -16.71 -7.26 3.47
CA ILE A 433 -15.96 -7.88 4.56
C ILE A 433 -14.60 -8.31 3.99
N THR A 434 -13.55 -8.20 4.79
CA THR A 434 -12.19 -8.63 4.45
C THR A 434 -11.43 -9.06 5.69
N ARG A 435 -10.39 -9.85 5.47
CA ARG A 435 -9.49 -10.37 6.51
C ARG A 435 -8.04 -10.10 6.16
N ALA A 436 -7.14 -10.31 7.12
CA ALA A 436 -5.72 -10.32 6.84
C ALA A 436 -5.38 -11.54 5.98
N GLY A 437 -5.04 -11.28 4.72
CA GLY A 437 -4.71 -12.27 3.71
C GLY A 437 -3.21 -12.57 3.63
N PRO A 438 -2.81 -13.49 2.72
CA PRO A 438 -1.41 -13.79 2.45
C PRO A 438 -0.71 -12.65 1.71
N PRO A 439 0.62 -12.53 1.85
CA PRO A 439 1.44 -11.61 1.04
C PRO A 439 1.46 -12.02 -0.43
N ALA A 440 2.13 -11.22 -1.25
CA ALA A 440 2.39 -11.58 -2.64
C ALA A 440 3.09 -12.94 -2.70
N THR A 441 2.49 -13.87 -3.46
CA THR A 441 2.90 -15.28 -3.46
C THR A 441 2.94 -15.82 -4.88
N GLN A 442 4.04 -16.48 -5.26
CA GLN A 442 4.13 -17.22 -6.51
C GLN A 442 3.40 -18.57 -6.36
N LEU A 443 2.40 -18.79 -7.18
CA LEU A 443 1.56 -19.98 -7.16
C LEU A 443 1.89 -20.99 -8.26
N LEU A 444 2.52 -20.52 -9.34
CA LEU A 444 3.00 -21.36 -10.45
C LEU A 444 4.36 -20.85 -10.92
N SER A 445 5.39 -21.70 -10.81
CA SER A 445 6.75 -21.45 -11.25
C SER A 445 7.05 -22.14 -12.58
N ARG A 446 8.24 -21.88 -13.14
CA ARG A 446 8.75 -22.49 -14.37
C ARG A 446 8.77 -24.02 -14.26
N GLY A 447 8.17 -24.71 -15.25
CA GLY A 447 8.16 -26.17 -15.31
C GLY A 447 7.16 -26.87 -14.39
N GLY A 448 6.23 -26.16 -13.77
CA GLY A 448 5.16 -26.75 -12.93
C GLY A 448 5.65 -27.40 -11.64
N ALA A 449 6.92 -27.22 -11.25
CA ALA A 449 7.45 -27.72 -9.99
C ALA A 449 6.89 -26.92 -8.79
N GLU A 450 6.56 -27.64 -7.71
CA GLU A 450 6.16 -27.04 -6.44
C GLU A 450 7.30 -26.14 -5.93
N SER A 451 6.98 -24.87 -5.63
CA SER A 451 7.91 -24.03 -4.88
C SER A 451 8.05 -24.62 -3.48
N PRO A 452 9.28 -24.84 -2.96
CA PRO A 452 9.43 -25.26 -1.58
C PRO A 452 8.90 -24.17 -0.64
N SER A 453 8.10 -24.58 0.33
CA SER A 453 7.50 -23.80 1.41
C SER A 453 8.55 -23.17 2.33
#